data_4d9ab3c31d0e8b71c155d23c24b1fe80
#
_entry.id   4d9ab3c31d0e8b71c155d23c24b1fe80
#
_cell.length_a   1.000
_cell.length_b   1.000
_cell.length_c   1.000
_cell.angle_alpha   90.00
_cell.angle_beta   90.00
_cell.angle_gamma   90.00
#
_symmetry.space_group_name_H-M   'P 1'
#
loop_
_entity.id
_entity.type
_entity.pdbx_description
1 polymer ?
#
loop_
_entity_poly.entity_id
_entity_poly.type
_entity_poly.pdbx_seq_one_letter_code
_entity_poly.pdbx_strand_id
1 'polypeptide(L)'
;MDASVDYLKHAKDAIKTEQHALDLLIEQIDERFVTACHLIENCQGRVVVTGMGKSGLIGRKIAATFASTGTPSFFMHPGEAGHGDLGMLVKGDVLIGISNSGESDEIRTLLPVVKKLGIPLISISRDKRGILPRSADVALTLGASEEACPLGLAPTSSTTATLALGDALAVALVHSKHFTSEDFALSHPAGALGRKLLTQVKDLMHVNNLPTIDEHSTLNEALFSMTGGRLGMTVIANANNQVVGVFTDGDLRRSLARQLGLDTPISQVMSTNPKSVNPNMRASDALTLMNEQKINQLLIINDDNTLAGVLTLHELLHAGVN
;
A
#
# COMPACT_ATOMS: atom_id res chain seq x y z
N MET A 1 8.41 -54.23 -5.94
CA MET A 1 9.35 -53.13 -5.63
C MET A 1 8.65 -51.86 -5.98
N ASP A 2 8.15 -51.12 -4.98
CA ASP A 2 7.59 -49.80 -5.21
C ASP A 2 8.67 -48.88 -5.75
N ALA A 3 8.50 -48.44 -6.99
CA ALA A 3 9.38 -47.45 -7.56
C ALA A 3 9.22 -46.18 -6.74
N SER A 4 10.27 -45.78 -6.03
CA SER A 4 10.22 -44.56 -5.23
C SER A 4 9.81 -43.38 -6.12
N VAL A 5 8.76 -42.66 -5.72
CA VAL A 5 8.25 -41.49 -6.46
C VAL A 5 9.36 -40.43 -6.54
N ASP A 6 9.74 -40.02 -7.74
CA ASP A 6 10.70 -38.93 -7.94
C ASP A 6 9.98 -37.58 -7.83
N TYR A 7 9.80 -37.09 -6.61
CA TYR A 7 9.16 -35.82 -6.33
C TYR A 7 9.83 -34.62 -6.99
N LEU A 8 11.19 -34.63 -7.10
CA LEU A 8 11.92 -33.52 -7.72
C LEU A 8 11.64 -33.43 -9.22
N LYS A 9 11.61 -34.60 -9.89
CA LYS A 9 11.25 -34.64 -11.32
C LYS A 9 9.82 -34.13 -11.53
N HIS A 10 8.86 -34.66 -10.79
CA HIS A 10 7.44 -34.27 -10.95
C HIS A 10 7.21 -32.78 -10.65
N ALA A 11 7.88 -32.21 -9.65
CA ALA A 11 7.81 -30.78 -9.38
C ALA A 11 8.34 -29.93 -10.54
N LYS A 12 9.52 -30.31 -11.09
CA LYS A 12 10.11 -29.61 -12.24
C LYS A 12 9.25 -29.71 -13.50
N ASP A 13 8.68 -30.90 -13.75
CA ASP A 13 7.83 -31.13 -14.91
C ASP A 13 6.54 -30.31 -14.81
N ALA A 14 5.90 -30.23 -13.63
CA ALA A 14 4.73 -29.39 -13.42
C ALA A 14 5.02 -27.91 -13.70
N ILE A 15 6.12 -27.38 -13.13
CA ILE A 15 6.51 -25.97 -13.35
C ILE A 15 6.80 -25.69 -14.83
N LYS A 16 7.44 -26.61 -15.56
CA LYS A 16 7.68 -26.46 -17.00
C LYS A 16 6.39 -26.44 -17.81
N THR A 17 5.40 -27.25 -17.43
CA THR A 17 4.09 -27.27 -18.10
C THR A 17 3.37 -25.92 -17.88
N GLU A 18 3.41 -25.37 -16.68
CA GLU A 18 2.86 -24.05 -16.40
C GLU A 18 3.64 -22.93 -17.11
N GLN A 19 4.97 -23.03 -17.19
CA GLN A 19 5.80 -22.10 -17.98
C GLN A 19 5.37 -22.09 -19.44
N HIS A 20 5.18 -23.27 -20.04
CA HIS A 20 4.71 -23.36 -21.42
C HIS A 20 3.31 -22.72 -21.60
N ALA A 21 2.42 -22.83 -20.61
CA ALA A 21 1.14 -22.14 -20.64
C ALA A 21 1.28 -20.61 -20.65
N LEU A 22 2.29 -20.07 -19.95
CA LEU A 22 2.61 -18.64 -20.00
C LEU A 22 3.17 -18.21 -21.35
N ASP A 23 4.02 -19.04 -21.98
CA ASP A 23 4.54 -18.78 -23.34
C ASP A 23 3.36 -18.71 -24.35
N LEU A 24 2.43 -19.66 -24.29
CA LEU A 24 1.22 -19.64 -25.12
C LEU A 24 0.34 -18.42 -24.83
N LEU A 25 0.25 -17.98 -23.58
CA LEU A 25 -0.51 -16.78 -23.23
C LEU A 25 0.11 -15.52 -23.86
N ILE A 26 1.42 -15.39 -23.88
CA ILE A 26 2.11 -14.25 -24.53
C ILE A 26 1.70 -14.14 -26.00
N GLU A 27 1.59 -15.27 -26.72
CA GLU A 27 1.15 -15.30 -28.11
C GLU A 27 -0.33 -14.88 -28.31
N GLN A 28 -1.15 -14.90 -27.22
CA GLN A 28 -2.54 -14.48 -27.26
C GLN A 28 -2.72 -12.98 -27.03
N ILE A 29 -1.69 -12.25 -26.57
CA ILE A 29 -1.76 -10.82 -26.29
C ILE A 29 -1.77 -10.05 -27.61
N ASP A 30 -2.90 -9.43 -27.93
CA ASP A 30 -3.15 -8.67 -29.14
C ASP A 30 -4.03 -7.42 -28.86
N GLU A 31 -4.56 -6.78 -29.92
CA GLU A 31 -5.41 -5.58 -29.83
C GLU A 31 -6.65 -5.76 -28.95
N ARG A 32 -7.10 -6.99 -28.69
CA ARG A 32 -8.18 -7.26 -27.72
C ARG A 32 -7.76 -6.94 -26.30
N PHE A 33 -6.48 -7.18 -25.94
CA PHE A 33 -5.93 -6.78 -24.64
C PHE A 33 -5.96 -5.26 -24.50
N VAL A 34 -5.55 -4.52 -25.53
CA VAL A 34 -5.62 -3.05 -25.55
C VAL A 34 -7.05 -2.57 -25.37
N THR A 35 -8.00 -3.18 -26.10
CA THR A 35 -9.43 -2.85 -25.96
C THR A 35 -9.94 -3.13 -24.55
N ALA A 36 -9.55 -4.24 -23.92
CA ALA A 36 -9.91 -4.54 -22.53
C ALA A 36 -9.35 -3.47 -21.56
N CYS A 37 -8.09 -3.07 -21.73
CA CYS A 37 -7.51 -2.00 -20.94
C CYS A 37 -8.31 -0.69 -21.08
N HIS A 38 -8.68 -0.29 -22.29
CA HIS A 38 -9.47 0.91 -22.51
C HIS A 38 -10.88 0.82 -21.90
N LEU A 39 -11.54 -0.34 -21.94
CA LEU A 39 -12.83 -0.53 -21.26
C LEU A 39 -12.69 -0.34 -19.75
N ILE A 40 -11.62 -0.87 -19.14
CA ILE A 40 -11.37 -0.73 -17.71
C ILE A 40 -10.95 0.70 -17.36
N GLU A 41 -10.11 1.33 -18.15
CA GLU A 41 -9.63 2.71 -17.93
C GLU A 41 -10.78 3.71 -17.98
N ASN A 42 -11.73 3.53 -18.91
CA ASN A 42 -12.90 4.39 -19.05
C ASN A 42 -14.08 4.01 -18.14
N CYS A 43 -13.91 3.01 -17.26
CA CYS A 43 -14.94 2.58 -16.32
C CYS A 43 -15.26 3.72 -15.34
N GLN A 44 -16.53 4.13 -15.29
CA GLN A 44 -17.00 5.19 -14.39
C GLN A 44 -17.43 4.64 -13.02
N GLY A 45 -17.65 3.33 -12.93
CA GLY A 45 -17.99 2.62 -11.72
C GLY A 45 -16.83 1.78 -11.20
N ARG A 46 -17.06 0.47 -11.08
CA ARG A 46 -16.09 -0.51 -10.54
C ARG A 46 -15.88 -1.63 -11.55
N VAL A 47 -14.69 -2.21 -11.51
CA VAL A 47 -14.41 -3.46 -12.21
C VAL A 47 -14.88 -4.61 -11.34
N VAL A 48 -15.90 -5.32 -11.78
CA VAL A 48 -16.44 -6.48 -11.06
C VAL A 48 -15.88 -7.75 -11.67
N VAL A 49 -15.24 -8.59 -10.87
CA VAL A 49 -14.67 -9.85 -11.33
C VAL A 49 -15.56 -10.99 -10.84
N THR A 50 -15.88 -11.96 -11.72
CA THR A 50 -16.72 -13.10 -11.38
C THR A 50 -16.16 -14.40 -11.96
N GLY A 51 -16.35 -15.52 -11.25
CA GLY A 51 -15.91 -16.85 -11.67
C GLY A 51 -16.22 -17.92 -10.63
N MET A 52 -16.41 -19.17 -11.06
CA MET A 52 -16.69 -20.31 -10.20
C MET A 52 -15.42 -21.05 -9.76
N GLY A 53 -15.48 -21.66 -8.58
CA GLY A 53 -14.46 -22.58 -8.08
C GLY A 53 -13.05 -21.99 -8.10
N LYS A 54 -12.09 -22.66 -8.75
CA LYS A 54 -10.70 -22.19 -8.86
C LYS A 54 -10.60 -20.89 -9.64
N SER A 55 -11.39 -20.72 -10.71
CA SER A 55 -11.47 -19.44 -11.44
C SER A 55 -11.94 -18.31 -10.54
N GLY A 56 -12.87 -18.57 -9.63
CA GLY A 56 -13.33 -17.59 -8.63
C GLY A 56 -12.25 -17.20 -7.63
N LEU A 57 -11.45 -18.16 -7.15
CA LEU A 57 -10.33 -17.86 -6.25
C LEU A 57 -9.29 -16.96 -6.91
N ILE A 58 -8.96 -17.26 -8.18
CA ILE A 58 -8.06 -16.40 -8.98
C ILE A 58 -8.72 -15.05 -9.26
N GLY A 59 -10.00 -15.02 -9.56
CA GLY A 59 -10.77 -13.78 -9.76
C GLY A 59 -10.77 -12.87 -8.54
N ARG A 60 -10.88 -13.44 -7.32
CA ARG A 60 -10.73 -12.68 -6.06
C ARG A 60 -9.35 -12.01 -5.95
N LYS A 61 -8.28 -12.74 -6.30
CA LYS A 61 -6.92 -12.18 -6.30
C LYS A 61 -6.79 -11.05 -7.34
N ILE A 62 -7.32 -11.25 -8.54
CA ILE A 62 -7.29 -10.24 -9.61
C ILE A 62 -8.03 -8.97 -9.16
N ALA A 63 -9.24 -9.09 -8.61
CA ALA A 63 -10.00 -7.95 -8.08
C ALA A 63 -9.23 -7.21 -6.98
N ALA A 64 -8.60 -7.94 -6.06
CA ALA A 64 -7.76 -7.35 -5.01
C ALA A 64 -6.53 -6.62 -5.59
N THR A 65 -5.89 -7.18 -6.64
CA THR A 65 -4.78 -6.52 -7.33
C THR A 65 -5.23 -5.22 -7.98
N PHE A 66 -6.33 -5.21 -8.72
CA PHE A 66 -6.90 -3.98 -9.29
C PHE A 66 -7.17 -2.91 -8.23
N ALA A 67 -7.85 -3.29 -7.14
CA ALA A 67 -8.16 -2.36 -6.05
C ALA A 67 -6.91 -1.77 -5.41
N SER A 68 -5.87 -2.58 -5.21
CA SER A 68 -4.60 -2.14 -4.61
C SER A 68 -3.73 -1.32 -5.56
N THR A 69 -3.98 -1.37 -6.85
CA THR A 69 -3.23 -0.66 -7.90
C THR A 69 -4.04 0.47 -8.57
N GLY A 70 -5.02 1.04 -7.85
CA GLY A 70 -5.74 2.24 -8.28
C GLY A 70 -6.89 2.03 -9.24
N THR A 71 -7.36 0.79 -9.42
CA THR A 71 -8.59 0.48 -10.17
C THR A 71 -9.64 -0.06 -9.21
N PRO A 72 -10.70 0.70 -8.86
CA PRO A 72 -11.74 0.24 -7.95
C PRO A 72 -12.36 -1.07 -8.44
N SER A 73 -12.26 -2.13 -7.64
CA SER A 73 -12.69 -3.46 -8.03
C SER A 73 -13.16 -4.29 -6.85
N PHE A 74 -14.05 -5.25 -7.12
CA PHE A 74 -14.42 -6.29 -6.16
C PHE A 74 -14.79 -7.59 -6.89
N PHE A 75 -14.81 -8.68 -6.13
CA PHE A 75 -15.23 -9.98 -6.64
C PHE A 75 -16.69 -10.25 -6.27
N MET A 76 -17.49 -10.71 -7.24
CA MET A 76 -18.86 -11.16 -7.09
C MET A 76 -18.94 -12.66 -7.39
N HIS A 77 -19.43 -13.46 -6.44
CA HIS A 77 -19.59 -14.90 -6.67
C HIS A 77 -20.80 -15.16 -7.57
N PRO A 78 -20.66 -15.86 -8.72
CA PRO A 78 -21.75 -15.98 -9.67
C PRO A 78 -22.95 -16.80 -9.15
N GLY A 79 -22.73 -17.73 -8.22
CA GLY A 79 -23.81 -18.44 -7.53
C GLY A 79 -24.66 -17.51 -6.66
N GLU A 80 -24.04 -16.62 -5.87
CA GLU A 80 -24.73 -15.64 -5.03
C GLU A 80 -25.40 -14.54 -5.89
N ALA A 81 -24.78 -14.20 -7.02
CA ALA A 81 -25.33 -13.24 -7.96
C ALA A 81 -26.72 -13.68 -8.47
N GLY A 82 -26.92 -14.98 -8.74
CA GLY A 82 -28.23 -15.52 -9.12
C GLY A 82 -29.29 -15.41 -8.03
N HIS A 83 -28.90 -15.14 -6.78
CA HIS A 83 -29.77 -15.06 -5.59
C HIS A 83 -29.88 -13.66 -4.99
N GLY A 84 -29.41 -12.63 -5.68
CA GLY A 84 -29.60 -11.23 -5.27
C GLY A 84 -28.39 -10.32 -5.42
N ASP A 85 -27.15 -10.85 -5.37
CA ASP A 85 -25.93 -10.04 -5.45
C ASP A 85 -25.74 -9.37 -6.83
N LEU A 86 -26.53 -9.75 -7.85
CA LEU A 86 -26.61 -8.98 -9.11
C LEU A 86 -27.01 -7.52 -8.88
N GLY A 87 -27.70 -7.20 -7.79
CA GLY A 87 -28.00 -5.83 -7.39
C GLY A 87 -26.75 -4.99 -7.08
N MET A 88 -25.59 -5.62 -6.91
CA MET A 88 -24.31 -4.92 -6.73
C MET A 88 -23.75 -4.34 -8.04
N LEU A 89 -24.20 -4.85 -9.20
CA LEU A 89 -23.83 -4.34 -10.52
C LEU A 89 -24.68 -3.11 -10.86
N VAL A 90 -24.01 -2.05 -11.27
CA VAL A 90 -24.67 -0.81 -11.66
C VAL A 90 -24.18 -0.34 -13.04
N LYS A 91 -24.96 0.51 -13.68
CA LYS A 91 -24.54 1.16 -14.92
C LYS A 91 -23.25 1.95 -14.70
N GLY A 92 -22.27 1.75 -15.58
CA GLY A 92 -20.94 2.34 -15.48
C GLY A 92 -19.87 1.40 -14.96
N ASP A 93 -20.26 0.21 -14.42
CA ASP A 93 -19.32 -0.87 -14.09
C ASP A 93 -18.80 -1.55 -15.37
N VAL A 94 -17.71 -2.31 -15.20
CA VAL A 94 -17.20 -3.29 -16.20
C VAL A 94 -17.17 -4.65 -15.53
N LEU A 95 -17.69 -5.68 -16.20
CA LEU A 95 -17.66 -7.06 -15.70
C LEU A 95 -16.55 -7.87 -16.37
N ILE A 96 -15.72 -8.55 -15.56
CA ILE A 96 -14.74 -9.54 -16.03
C ILE A 96 -15.24 -10.92 -15.62
N GLY A 97 -15.67 -11.71 -16.59
CA GLY A 97 -16.10 -13.09 -16.39
C GLY A 97 -14.96 -14.08 -16.65
N ILE A 98 -14.68 -14.96 -15.69
CA ILE A 98 -13.61 -15.97 -15.77
C ILE A 98 -14.20 -17.37 -15.77
N SER A 99 -13.99 -18.08 -16.88
CA SER A 99 -14.37 -19.49 -17.00
C SER A 99 -13.49 -20.19 -18.01
N ASN A 100 -12.71 -21.19 -17.58
CA ASN A 100 -11.79 -21.89 -18.49
C ASN A 100 -12.52 -22.54 -19.68
N SER A 101 -13.66 -23.20 -19.44
CA SER A 101 -14.49 -23.75 -20.52
C SER A 101 -15.33 -22.72 -21.27
N GLY A 102 -15.59 -21.56 -20.63
CA GLY A 102 -16.55 -20.57 -21.14
C GLY A 102 -18.02 -20.99 -21.03
N GLU A 103 -18.34 -22.10 -20.34
CA GLU A 103 -19.68 -22.73 -20.32
C GLU A 103 -20.26 -22.89 -18.90
N SER A 104 -19.80 -22.09 -17.92
CA SER A 104 -20.35 -22.13 -16.55
C SER A 104 -21.81 -21.70 -16.54
N ASP A 105 -22.70 -22.54 -16.03
CA ASP A 105 -24.14 -22.28 -15.97
C ASP A 105 -24.47 -21.09 -15.09
N GLU A 106 -23.77 -20.94 -13.98
CA GLU A 106 -23.92 -19.81 -13.06
C GLU A 106 -23.57 -18.47 -13.77
N ILE A 107 -22.51 -18.43 -14.56
CA ILE A 107 -22.14 -17.23 -15.33
C ILE A 107 -23.17 -16.99 -16.45
N ARG A 108 -23.66 -18.05 -17.10
CA ARG A 108 -24.68 -17.96 -18.16
C ARG A 108 -25.92 -17.23 -17.66
N THR A 109 -26.38 -17.47 -16.42
CA THR A 109 -27.55 -16.80 -15.83
C THR A 109 -27.39 -15.29 -15.67
N LEU A 110 -26.16 -14.79 -15.58
CA LEU A 110 -25.86 -13.37 -15.40
C LEU A 110 -25.92 -12.58 -16.72
N LEU A 111 -25.60 -13.24 -17.85
CA LEU A 111 -25.39 -12.56 -19.13
C LEU A 111 -26.60 -11.72 -19.59
N PRO A 112 -27.87 -12.18 -19.47
CA PRO A 112 -29.03 -11.37 -19.87
C PRO A 112 -29.16 -10.08 -19.07
N VAL A 113 -28.83 -10.11 -17.76
CA VAL A 113 -28.91 -8.94 -16.88
C VAL A 113 -27.78 -7.97 -17.19
N VAL A 114 -26.55 -8.46 -17.35
CA VAL A 114 -25.38 -7.66 -17.76
C VAL A 114 -25.67 -6.90 -19.05
N LYS A 115 -26.21 -7.60 -20.05
CA LYS A 115 -26.63 -7.02 -21.34
C LYS A 115 -27.73 -5.97 -21.16
N LYS A 116 -28.75 -6.25 -20.33
CA LYS A 116 -29.83 -5.31 -20.06
C LYS A 116 -29.36 -4.03 -19.38
N LEU A 117 -28.39 -4.12 -18.49
CA LEU A 117 -27.79 -2.99 -17.80
C LEU A 117 -26.80 -2.21 -18.69
N GLY A 118 -26.43 -2.76 -19.86
CA GLY A 118 -25.44 -2.15 -20.75
C GLY A 118 -24.03 -2.10 -20.15
N ILE A 119 -23.70 -3.10 -19.32
CA ILE A 119 -22.39 -3.22 -18.68
C ILE A 119 -21.44 -3.92 -19.65
N PRO A 120 -20.29 -3.32 -20.00
CA PRO A 120 -19.28 -3.98 -20.81
C PRO A 120 -18.78 -5.27 -20.16
N LEU A 121 -18.68 -6.33 -20.96
CA LEU A 121 -18.25 -7.65 -20.53
C LEU A 121 -16.92 -8.02 -21.17
N ILE A 122 -15.92 -8.27 -20.33
CA ILE A 122 -14.64 -8.88 -20.71
C ILE A 122 -14.67 -10.33 -20.27
N SER A 123 -14.36 -11.28 -21.15
CA SER A 123 -14.22 -12.68 -20.78
C SER A 123 -12.76 -13.12 -20.73
N ILE A 124 -12.44 -14.00 -19.79
CA ILE A 124 -11.17 -14.74 -19.74
C ILE A 124 -11.50 -16.22 -19.79
N SER A 125 -11.07 -16.89 -20.85
CA SER A 125 -11.35 -18.30 -21.09
C SER A 125 -10.24 -18.98 -21.90
N ARG A 126 -10.22 -20.31 -21.92
CA ARG A 126 -9.23 -21.08 -22.69
C ARG A 126 -9.23 -20.69 -24.16
N ASP A 127 -10.44 -20.58 -24.75
CA ASP A 127 -10.64 -20.25 -26.16
C ASP A 127 -11.97 -19.48 -26.37
N LYS A 128 -12.34 -19.19 -27.63
CA LYS A 128 -13.52 -18.39 -27.99
C LYS A 128 -14.81 -19.19 -28.15
N ARG A 129 -14.83 -20.50 -27.90
CA ARG A 129 -15.95 -21.38 -28.26
C ARG A 129 -17.12 -21.31 -27.29
N GLY A 130 -16.90 -21.08 -26.01
CA GLY A 130 -17.93 -21.04 -24.98
C GLY A 130 -18.93 -19.89 -25.12
N ILE A 131 -20.03 -19.97 -24.36
CA ILE A 131 -21.07 -18.94 -24.37
C ILE A 131 -20.55 -17.61 -23.77
N LEU A 132 -19.72 -17.69 -22.73
CA LEU A 132 -19.15 -16.51 -22.09
C LEU A 132 -18.30 -15.68 -23.07
N PRO A 133 -17.28 -16.22 -23.78
CA PRO A 133 -16.50 -15.44 -24.73
C PRO A 133 -17.29 -14.97 -25.93
N ARG A 134 -18.34 -15.73 -26.37
CA ARG A 134 -19.23 -15.28 -27.47
C ARG A 134 -20.18 -14.16 -27.07
N SER A 135 -20.46 -14.01 -25.78
CA SER A 135 -21.34 -12.95 -25.26
C SER A 135 -20.56 -11.71 -24.80
N ALA A 136 -19.25 -11.78 -24.78
CA ALA A 136 -18.37 -10.70 -24.28
C ALA A 136 -18.12 -9.65 -25.37
N ASP A 137 -18.00 -8.39 -24.97
CA ASP A 137 -17.55 -7.30 -25.83
C ASP A 137 -16.08 -7.48 -26.19
N VAL A 138 -15.30 -8.03 -25.25
CA VAL A 138 -13.91 -8.39 -25.46
C VAL A 138 -13.63 -9.80 -24.90
N ALA A 139 -13.17 -10.70 -25.77
CA ALA A 139 -12.80 -12.06 -25.39
C ALA A 139 -11.28 -12.24 -25.33
N LEU A 140 -10.73 -12.29 -24.13
CA LEU A 140 -9.34 -12.62 -23.88
C LEU A 140 -9.19 -14.14 -23.75
N THR A 141 -8.21 -14.71 -24.45
CA THR A 141 -7.97 -16.15 -24.48
C THR A 141 -6.64 -16.50 -23.85
N LEU A 142 -6.60 -17.64 -23.12
CA LEU A 142 -5.39 -18.13 -22.44
C LEU A 142 -4.48 -18.95 -23.36
N GLY A 143 -4.98 -19.39 -24.51
CA GLY A 143 -4.35 -20.41 -25.32
C GLY A 143 -4.70 -21.84 -24.84
N ALA A 144 -4.48 -22.82 -25.68
CA ALA A 144 -4.79 -24.21 -25.41
C ALA A 144 -3.61 -24.92 -24.77
N SER A 145 -3.38 -24.71 -23.48
CA SER A 145 -2.39 -25.41 -22.69
C SER A 145 -2.97 -26.68 -22.05
N GLU A 146 -2.07 -27.63 -21.74
CA GLU A 146 -2.39 -28.77 -20.89
C GLU A 146 -2.27 -28.39 -19.41
N GLU A 147 -3.06 -29.07 -18.57
CA GLU A 147 -2.90 -28.92 -17.12
C GLU A 147 -1.65 -29.71 -16.65
N ALA A 148 -0.91 -29.17 -15.68
CA ALA A 148 0.25 -29.86 -15.10
C ALA A 148 -0.18 -31.07 -14.22
N CYS A 149 -1.46 -31.14 -13.86
CA CYS A 149 -2.05 -32.29 -13.18
C CYS A 149 -1.99 -33.52 -14.10
N PRO A 150 -1.40 -34.68 -13.65
CA PRO A 150 -1.28 -35.87 -14.47
C PRO A 150 -2.61 -36.45 -14.95
N LEU A 151 -3.70 -36.17 -14.24
CA LEU A 151 -5.05 -36.57 -14.61
C LEU A 151 -5.74 -35.57 -15.55
N GLY A 152 -5.13 -34.38 -15.79
CA GLY A 152 -5.74 -33.32 -16.58
C GLY A 152 -7.00 -32.71 -15.96
N LEU A 153 -7.29 -32.99 -14.67
CA LEU A 153 -8.55 -32.60 -14.00
C LEU A 153 -8.39 -31.38 -13.09
N ALA A 154 -7.28 -31.29 -12.37
CA ALA A 154 -7.05 -30.16 -11.46
C ALA A 154 -6.54 -28.95 -12.23
N PRO A 155 -7.22 -27.79 -12.14
CA PRO A 155 -6.75 -26.56 -12.76
C PRO A 155 -5.41 -26.12 -12.13
N THR A 156 -4.39 -26.03 -12.97
CA THR A 156 -3.00 -25.64 -12.64
C THR A 156 -2.53 -24.61 -13.66
N SER A 157 -2.12 -25.05 -14.84
CA SER A 157 -1.68 -24.18 -15.94
C SER A 157 -2.73 -23.13 -16.32
N SER A 158 -4.00 -23.53 -16.40
CA SER A 158 -5.09 -22.59 -16.69
C SER A 158 -5.27 -21.53 -15.61
N THR A 159 -5.10 -21.87 -14.34
CA THR A 159 -5.18 -20.89 -13.25
C THR A 159 -3.96 -19.98 -13.18
N THR A 160 -2.77 -20.49 -13.43
CA THR A 160 -1.53 -19.72 -13.54
C THR A 160 -1.60 -18.71 -14.69
N ALA A 161 -2.04 -19.13 -15.86
CA ALA A 161 -2.21 -18.24 -17.02
C ALA A 161 -3.31 -17.18 -16.77
N THR A 162 -4.42 -17.56 -16.14
CA THR A 162 -5.49 -16.59 -15.77
C THR A 162 -4.97 -15.52 -14.82
N LEU A 163 -4.20 -15.94 -13.81
CA LEU A 163 -3.59 -15.01 -12.84
C LEU A 163 -2.62 -14.05 -13.52
N ALA A 164 -1.73 -14.58 -14.36
CA ALA A 164 -0.76 -13.77 -15.10
C ALA A 164 -1.43 -12.75 -16.03
N LEU A 165 -2.51 -13.14 -16.72
CA LEU A 165 -3.28 -12.23 -17.58
C LEU A 165 -3.95 -11.11 -16.77
N GLY A 166 -4.52 -11.44 -15.60
CA GLY A 166 -5.10 -10.47 -14.69
C GLY A 166 -4.07 -9.46 -14.14
N ASP A 167 -2.88 -9.96 -13.80
CA ASP A 167 -1.78 -9.10 -13.36
C ASP A 167 -1.25 -8.23 -14.51
N ALA A 168 -1.18 -8.76 -15.73
CA ALA A 168 -0.79 -7.99 -16.91
C ALA A 168 -1.76 -6.82 -17.17
N LEU A 169 -3.08 -7.04 -17.03
CA LEU A 169 -4.09 -5.97 -17.13
C LEU A 169 -3.87 -4.91 -16.03
N ALA A 170 -3.67 -5.33 -14.77
CA ALA A 170 -3.45 -4.41 -13.66
C ALA A 170 -2.17 -3.57 -13.87
N VAL A 171 -1.07 -4.20 -14.29
CA VAL A 171 0.21 -3.51 -14.55
C VAL A 171 0.09 -2.53 -15.72
N ALA A 172 -0.59 -2.91 -16.80
CA ALA A 172 -0.84 -1.99 -17.91
C ALA A 172 -1.61 -0.74 -17.45
N LEU A 173 -2.62 -0.90 -16.58
CA LEU A 173 -3.40 0.20 -16.01
C LEU A 173 -2.61 1.06 -15.01
N VAL A 174 -1.66 0.48 -14.26
CA VAL A 174 -0.71 1.25 -13.42
C VAL A 174 0.08 2.22 -14.27
N HIS A 175 0.56 1.76 -15.43
CA HIS A 175 1.31 2.62 -16.36
C HIS A 175 0.43 3.70 -16.99
N SER A 176 -0.76 3.37 -17.47
CA SER A 176 -1.64 4.33 -18.14
C SER A 176 -2.18 5.40 -17.18
N LYS A 177 -2.47 5.02 -15.93
CA LYS A 177 -2.98 5.94 -14.89
C LYS A 177 -1.88 6.72 -14.16
N HIS A 178 -0.61 6.49 -14.48
CA HIS A 178 0.52 7.08 -13.75
C HIS A 178 0.45 6.86 -12.24
N PHE A 179 -0.02 5.67 -11.82
CA PHE A 179 -0.20 5.31 -10.42
C PHE A 179 1.14 5.32 -9.66
N THR A 180 1.19 6.03 -8.54
CA THR A 180 2.40 6.31 -7.79
C THR A 180 2.56 5.43 -6.54
N SER A 181 3.73 5.51 -5.91
CA SER A 181 3.97 4.91 -4.59
C SER A 181 3.11 5.54 -3.50
N GLU A 182 2.81 6.83 -3.61
CA GLU A 182 1.92 7.57 -2.73
C GLU A 182 0.48 7.03 -2.83
N ASP A 183 -0.02 6.79 -4.05
CA ASP A 183 -1.34 6.18 -4.26
C ASP A 183 -1.40 4.76 -3.70
N PHE A 184 -0.31 3.98 -3.87
CA PHE A 184 -0.21 2.64 -3.29
C PHE A 184 -0.24 2.67 -1.75
N ALA A 185 0.41 3.65 -1.14
CA ALA A 185 0.43 3.83 0.30
C ALA A 185 -0.99 4.09 0.86
N LEU A 186 -1.82 4.87 0.15
CA LEU A 186 -3.22 5.11 0.53
C LEU A 186 -4.04 3.82 0.56
N SER A 187 -3.74 2.87 -0.34
CA SER A 187 -4.40 1.56 -0.37
C SER A 187 -3.84 0.59 0.70
N HIS A 188 -2.65 0.85 1.25
CA HIS A 188 -1.94 -0.02 2.20
C HIS A 188 -1.41 0.76 3.43
N PRO A 189 -2.25 1.50 4.17
CA PRO A 189 -1.79 2.42 5.23
C PRO A 189 -1.05 1.71 6.38
N ALA A 190 -1.40 0.46 6.68
CA ALA A 190 -0.77 -0.34 7.73
C ALA A 190 0.55 -1.02 7.30
N GLY A 191 0.88 -1.03 6.02
CA GLY A 191 2.13 -1.59 5.50
C GLY A 191 3.36 -0.71 5.80
N ALA A 192 4.56 -1.27 5.69
CA ALA A 192 5.80 -0.52 5.89
C ALA A 192 5.88 0.72 4.97
N LEU A 193 5.50 0.57 3.69
CA LEU A 193 5.47 1.67 2.74
C LEU A 193 4.42 2.72 3.11
N GLY A 194 3.22 2.30 3.57
CA GLY A 194 2.17 3.20 4.03
C GLY A 194 2.64 4.06 5.21
N ARG A 195 3.19 3.44 6.25
CA ARG A 195 3.77 4.16 7.39
C ARG A 195 4.84 5.15 6.96
N LYS A 196 5.77 4.73 6.10
CA LYS A 196 6.87 5.57 5.62
C LYS A 196 6.39 6.82 4.87
N LEU A 197 5.36 6.69 4.01
CA LEU A 197 4.90 7.75 3.12
C LEU A 197 3.78 8.62 3.71
N LEU A 198 2.95 8.06 4.60
CA LEU A 198 1.76 8.75 5.09
C LEU A 198 1.92 9.33 6.50
N THR A 199 2.80 8.77 7.35
CA THR A 199 2.97 9.28 8.72
C THR A 199 3.65 10.63 8.71
N GLN A 200 3.04 11.61 9.36
CA GLN A 200 3.58 12.95 9.56
C GLN A 200 4.14 13.11 10.98
N VAL A 201 5.00 14.08 11.16
CA VAL A 201 5.62 14.39 12.45
C VAL A 201 4.57 14.69 13.53
N LYS A 202 3.48 15.41 13.18
CA LYS A 202 2.37 15.71 14.10
C LYS A 202 1.65 14.48 14.64
N ASP A 203 1.70 13.35 13.93
CA ASP A 203 1.04 12.10 14.34
C ASP A 203 1.84 11.36 15.44
N LEU A 204 3.11 11.71 15.63
CA LEU A 204 4.05 11.03 16.51
C LEU A 204 4.63 11.93 17.61
N MET A 205 4.58 13.26 17.47
CA MET A 205 5.21 14.18 18.39
C MET A 205 4.52 14.21 19.76
N HIS A 206 5.29 14.43 20.81
CA HIS A 206 4.77 14.80 22.11
C HIS A 206 4.19 16.21 22.07
N VAL A 207 2.98 16.38 22.60
CA VAL A 207 2.26 17.68 22.66
C VAL A 207 1.89 18.09 24.08
N ASN A 208 1.89 17.14 25.02
CA ASN A 208 1.49 17.37 26.39
C ASN A 208 2.71 17.48 27.31
N ASN A 209 2.62 18.35 28.33
CA ASN A 209 3.66 18.53 29.35
C ASN A 209 5.07 18.73 28.74
N LEU A 210 5.15 19.53 27.68
CA LEU A 210 6.43 19.84 27.04
C LEU A 210 7.34 20.57 28.03
N PRO A 211 8.59 20.12 28.21
CA PRO A 211 9.56 20.77 29.10
C PRO A 211 9.96 22.11 28.49
N THR A 212 9.40 23.19 29.04
CA THR A 212 9.63 24.56 28.58
C THR A 212 9.99 25.45 29.76
N ILE A 213 10.95 26.35 29.58
CA ILE A 213 11.36 27.37 30.56
C ILE A 213 11.51 28.73 29.87
N ASP A 214 11.50 29.78 30.67
CA ASP A 214 11.76 31.15 30.23
C ASP A 214 13.25 31.37 29.91
N GLU A 215 13.54 32.30 28.99
CA GLU A 215 14.92 32.64 28.59
C GLU A 215 15.79 33.27 29.72
N HIS A 216 15.13 33.73 30.77
CA HIS A 216 15.81 34.29 31.96
C HIS A 216 16.03 33.25 33.08
N SER A 217 15.59 31.99 32.86
CA SER A 217 15.74 30.88 33.81
C SER A 217 17.22 30.52 34.03
N THR A 218 17.44 29.77 35.11
CA THR A 218 18.75 29.25 35.52
C THR A 218 18.99 27.83 35.04
N LEU A 219 20.23 27.37 35.07
CA LEU A 219 20.61 25.98 34.81
C LEU A 219 19.86 25.01 35.75
N ASN A 220 19.61 25.39 37.00
CA ASN A 220 18.86 24.58 37.97
C ASN A 220 17.40 24.34 37.49
N GLU A 221 16.74 25.42 37.09
CA GLU A 221 15.35 25.31 36.56
C GLU A 221 15.30 24.48 35.28
N ALA A 222 16.30 24.58 34.39
CA ALA A 222 16.42 23.73 33.22
C ALA A 222 16.51 22.25 33.59
N LEU A 223 17.30 21.90 34.62
CA LEU A 223 17.43 20.51 35.09
C LEU A 223 16.11 19.94 35.63
N PHE A 224 15.37 20.75 36.40
CA PHE A 224 14.02 20.34 36.87
C PHE A 224 13.05 20.12 35.71
N SER A 225 13.03 21.03 34.75
CA SER A 225 12.19 20.90 33.53
C SER A 225 12.53 19.66 32.71
N MET A 226 13.81 19.40 32.44
CA MET A 226 14.28 18.21 31.75
C MET A 226 13.86 16.91 32.44
N THR A 227 14.05 16.87 33.79
CA THR A 227 13.72 15.69 34.60
C THR A 227 12.23 15.42 34.58
N GLY A 228 11.38 16.46 34.66
CA GLY A 228 9.94 16.38 34.64
C GLY A 228 9.42 15.95 33.24
N GLY A 229 10.00 16.49 32.20
CA GLY A 229 9.58 16.22 30.80
C GLY A 229 10.01 14.86 30.26
N ARG A 230 11.09 14.26 30.81
CA ARG A 230 11.64 12.95 30.41
C ARG A 230 12.00 12.80 28.91
N LEU A 231 12.22 13.93 28.22
CA LEU A 231 12.59 13.96 26.81
C LEU A 231 14.08 14.18 26.57
N GLY A 232 14.90 14.24 27.67
CA GLY A 232 16.33 14.48 27.58
C GLY A 232 16.71 15.90 27.15
N MET A 233 15.75 16.83 27.21
CA MET A 233 15.91 18.23 26.82
C MET A 233 14.87 19.13 27.53
N THR A 234 15.13 20.44 27.52
CA THR A 234 14.11 21.48 27.75
C THR A 234 14.18 22.54 26.67
N VAL A 235 13.03 23.12 26.32
CA VAL A 235 12.90 24.19 25.33
C VAL A 235 12.94 25.53 26.05
N ILE A 236 13.69 26.48 25.53
CA ILE A 236 13.75 27.84 26.04
C ILE A 236 12.90 28.73 25.14
N ALA A 237 11.89 29.42 25.72
CA ALA A 237 10.98 30.32 25.04
C ALA A 237 11.09 31.74 25.61
N ASN A 238 10.83 32.72 24.75
CA ASN A 238 10.71 34.13 25.13
C ASN A 238 9.30 34.47 25.67
N ALA A 239 9.10 35.70 26.09
CA ALA A 239 7.82 36.21 26.61
C ALA A 239 6.64 36.08 25.59
N ASN A 240 6.91 35.93 24.29
CA ASN A 240 5.94 35.70 23.23
C ASN A 240 5.71 34.20 22.95
N ASN A 241 6.19 33.29 23.81
CA ASN A 241 6.20 31.84 23.61
C ASN A 241 6.93 31.36 22.32
N GLN A 242 7.82 32.16 21.78
CA GLN A 242 8.64 31.76 20.65
C GLN A 242 9.90 31.04 21.12
N VAL A 243 10.27 29.98 20.40
CA VAL A 243 11.45 29.17 20.71
C VAL A 243 12.73 29.98 20.41
N VAL A 244 13.56 30.21 21.44
CA VAL A 244 14.84 30.91 21.36
C VAL A 244 16.05 29.98 21.54
N GLY A 245 15.84 28.81 22.10
CA GLY A 245 16.92 27.83 22.31
C GLY A 245 16.45 26.50 22.83
N VAL A 246 17.38 25.60 23.00
CA VAL A 246 17.19 24.28 23.62
C VAL A 246 18.37 23.98 24.54
N PHE A 247 18.10 23.25 25.64
CA PHE A 247 19.12 22.73 26.52
C PHE A 247 18.93 21.22 26.63
N THR A 248 19.98 20.46 26.33
CA THR A 248 19.97 19.00 26.23
C THR A 248 20.93 18.35 27.21
N ASP A 249 20.88 17.00 27.36
CA ASP A 249 21.86 16.23 28.11
C ASP A 249 23.30 16.49 27.64
N GLY A 250 23.49 16.80 26.36
CA GLY A 250 24.79 17.18 25.82
C GLY A 250 25.28 18.54 26.34
N ASP A 251 24.37 19.53 26.42
CA ASP A 251 24.63 20.85 26.94
C ASP A 251 24.95 20.79 28.43
N LEU A 252 24.20 19.98 29.19
CA LEU A 252 24.45 19.72 30.60
C LEU A 252 25.87 19.18 30.84
N ARG A 253 26.27 18.14 30.12
CA ARG A 253 27.61 17.57 30.23
C ARG A 253 28.71 18.61 29.94
N ARG A 254 28.50 19.45 28.91
CA ARG A 254 29.42 20.54 28.58
C ARG A 254 29.49 21.60 29.69
N SER A 255 28.34 21.95 30.29
CA SER A 255 28.29 22.91 31.41
C SER A 255 29.01 22.39 32.63
N LEU A 256 28.83 21.12 32.98
CA LEU A 256 29.55 20.47 34.08
C LEU A 256 31.06 20.39 33.83
N ALA A 257 31.49 20.08 32.62
CA ALA A 257 32.91 20.06 32.24
C ALA A 257 33.57 21.45 32.37
N ARG A 258 32.77 22.52 32.17
CA ARG A 258 33.20 23.92 32.36
C ARG A 258 33.09 24.38 33.84
N GLN A 259 32.68 23.51 34.76
CA GLN A 259 32.47 23.77 36.18
C GLN A 259 31.50 24.94 36.47
N LEU A 260 30.46 25.09 35.65
CA LEU A 260 29.43 26.12 35.82
C LEU A 260 28.49 25.76 36.98
N GLY A 261 28.13 26.77 37.79
CA GLY A 261 27.22 26.61 38.91
C GLY A 261 25.75 26.52 38.45
N LEU A 262 24.89 26.02 39.33
CA LEU A 262 23.46 25.86 39.06
C LEU A 262 22.68 27.18 38.84
N ASP A 263 23.21 28.29 39.36
CA ASP A 263 22.66 29.65 39.21
C ASP A 263 23.05 30.30 37.87
N THR A 264 23.83 29.61 37.03
CA THR A 264 24.21 30.11 35.70
C THR A 264 22.96 30.39 34.86
N PRO A 265 22.81 31.59 34.26
CA PRO A 265 21.73 31.89 33.36
C PRO A 265 21.68 30.92 32.15
N ILE A 266 20.51 30.41 31.81
CA ILE A 266 20.34 29.42 30.74
C ILE A 266 20.82 29.93 29.38
N SER A 267 20.73 31.24 29.15
CA SER A 267 21.18 31.91 27.92
C SER A 267 22.69 31.75 27.66
N GLN A 268 23.51 31.47 28.69
CA GLN A 268 24.94 31.25 28.53
C GLN A 268 25.32 29.82 28.15
N VAL A 269 24.40 28.88 28.30
CA VAL A 269 24.65 27.45 28.15
C VAL A 269 23.71 26.75 27.18
N MET A 270 22.61 27.37 26.82
CA MET A 270 21.67 26.81 25.85
C MET A 270 22.26 26.76 24.43
N SER A 271 21.81 25.84 23.62
CA SER A 271 22.04 25.84 22.19
C SER A 271 21.01 26.76 21.53
N THR A 272 21.49 27.85 20.89
CA THR A 272 20.68 28.75 20.08
C THR A 272 20.48 28.17 18.69
N ASN A 273 19.40 28.52 18.00
CA ASN A 273 19.04 27.98 16.68
C ASN A 273 18.89 26.44 16.67
N PRO A 274 18.05 25.87 17.52
CA PRO A 274 17.82 24.44 17.57
C PRO A 274 17.27 23.93 16.23
N LYS A 275 17.62 22.70 15.87
CA LYS A 275 17.02 22.05 14.68
C LYS A 275 15.54 21.85 14.92
N SER A 276 14.74 22.31 13.99
CA SER A 276 13.28 22.24 14.06
C SER A 276 12.67 21.96 12.69
N VAL A 277 11.46 21.43 12.70
CA VAL A 277 10.69 21.14 11.50
C VAL A 277 9.22 21.50 11.70
N ASN A 278 8.48 21.60 10.56
CA ASN A 278 7.05 21.84 10.58
C ASN A 278 6.27 20.56 10.94
N PRO A 279 5.14 20.64 11.65
CA PRO A 279 4.29 19.49 12.00
C PRO A 279 3.87 18.59 10.83
N ASN A 280 3.75 19.15 9.63
CA ASN A 280 3.32 18.43 8.43
C ASN A 280 4.46 17.74 7.67
N MET A 281 5.71 17.85 8.14
CA MET A 281 6.84 17.09 7.57
C MET A 281 6.56 15.58 7.67
N ARG A 282 6.97 14.80 6.66
CA ARG A 282 6.92 13.33 6.75
C ARG A 282 7.85 12.83 7.86
N ALA A 283 7.37 11.84 8.62
CA ALA A 283 8.17 11.24 9.70
C ALA A 283 9.46 10.59 9.19
N SER A 284 9.46 10.04 7.97
CA SER A 284 10.66 9.50 7.31
C SER A 284 11.71 10.55 7.01
N ASP A 285 11.29 11.75 6.63
CA ASP A 285 12.21 12.86 6.34
C ASP A 285 12.81 13.41 7.65
N ALA A 286 11.99 13.47 8.71
CA ALA A 286 12.45 13.82 10.05
C ALA A 286 13.49 12.81 10.57
N LEU A 287 13.27 11.49 10.36
CA LEU A 287 14.23 10.44 10.71
C LEU A 287 15.57 10.63 9.96
N THR A 288 15.50 10.89 8.67
CA THR A 288 16.68 11.16 7.84
C THR A 288 17.46 12.35 8.39
N LEU A 289 16.77 13.47 8.66
CA LEU A 289 17.37 14.67 9.25
C LEU A 289 18.04 14.38 10.61
N MET A 290 17.35 13.63 11.49
CA MET A 290 17.89 13.28 12.81
C MET A 290 19.17 12.44 12.70
N ASN A 291 19.20 11.48 11.77
CA ASN A 291 20.38 10.64 11.52
C ASN A 291 21.56 11.46 10.95
N GLU A 292 21.32 12.31 9.97
CA GLU A 292 22.35 13.17 9.36
C GLU A 292 22.95 14.17 10.37
N GLN A 293 22.10 14.76 11.22
CA GLN A 293 22.49 15.72 12.23
C GLN A 293 22.98 15.06 13.54
N LYS A 294 22.85 13.72 13.64
CA LYS A 294 23.21 12.92 14.84
C LYS A 294 22.51 13.44 16.10
N ILE A 295 21.24 13.75 16.00
CA ILE A 295 20.39 14.23 17.11
C ILE A 295 19.29 13.21 17.43
N ASN A 296 18.91 13.12 18.70
CA ASN A 296 17.89 12.19 19.19
C ASN A 296 16.54 12.88 19.46
N GLN A 297 16.50 14.19 19.45
CA GLN A 297 15.30 15.01 19.65
C GLN A 297 15.22 16.07 18.54
N LEU A 298 14.01 16.36 18.11
CA LEU A 298 13.73 17.36 17.10
C LEU A 298 12.57 18.24 17.59
N LEU A 299 12.75 19.55 17.52
CA LEU A 299 11.69 20.50 17.85
C LEU A 299 10.72 20.60 16.70
N ILE A 300 9.44 20.63 17.04
CA ILE A 300 8.38 20.86 16.08
C ILE A 300 7.82 22.24 16.35
N ILE A 301 7.92 23.14 15.37
CA ILE A 301 7.51 24.52 15.48
C ILE A 301 6.48 24.89 14.43
N ASN A 302 5.55 25.75 14.83
CA ASN A 302 4.57 26.37 13.95
C ASN A 302 5.22 27.49 13.12
N ASP A 303 4.49 28.01 12.12
CA ASP A 303 4.97 29.08 11.24
C ASP A 303 5.23 30.40 11.99
N ASP A 304 4.59 30.62 13.14
CA ASP A 304 4.79 31.76 14.04
C ASP A 304 6.00 31.58 15.02
N ASN A 305 6.78 30.52 14.85
CA ASN A 305 7.89 30.11 15.69
C ASN A 305 7.51 29.67 17.12
N THR A 306 6.25 29.35 17.36
CA THR A 306 5.81 28.75 18.63
C THR A 306 6.06 27.24 18.65
N LEU A 307 6.30 26.67 19.84
CA LEU A 307 6.51 25.24 20.01
C LEU A 307 5.19 24.48 19.80
N ALA A 308 5.14 23.59 18.79
CA ALA A 308 4.05 22.67 18.54
C ALA A 308 4.23 21.34 19.27
N GLY A 309 5.48 20.87 19.41
CA GLY A 309 5.79 19.60 20.02
C GLY A 309 7.27 19.25 20.02
N VAL A 310 7.57 18.07 20.53
CA VAL A 310 8.92 17.47 20.50
C VAL A 310 8.80 16.06 19.95
N LEU A 311 9.61 15.71 18.99
CA LEU A 311 9.73 14.35 18.43
C LEU A 311 11.05 13.73 18.87
N THR A 312 11.01 12.49 19.37
CA THR A 312 12.23 11.75 19.66
C THR A 312 12.47 10.63 18.67
N LEU A 313 13.70 10.18 18.54
CA LEU A 313 14.07 9.03 17.69
C LEU A 313 13.31 7.76 18.13
N HIS A 314 12.99 7.65 19.42
CA HIS A 314 12.26 6.51 19.97
C HIS A 314 10.84 6.38 19.38
N GLU A 315 10.09 7.47 19.29
CA GLU A 315 8.75 7.46 18.69
C GLU A 315 8.79 7.06 17.21
N LEU A 316 9.76 7.58 16.46
CA LEU A 316 9.94 7.22 15.04
C LEU A 316 10.18 5.71 14.85
N LEU A 317 11.10 5.14 15.66
CA LEU A 317 11.40 3.71 15.60
C LEU A 317 10.22 2.85 16.07
N HIS A 318 9.54 3.26 17.15
CA HIS A 318 8.36 2.56 17.67
C HIS A 318 7.19 2.58 16.68
N ALA A 319 7.02 3.66 15.94
CA ALA A 319 6.02 3.76 14.86
C ALA A 319 6.38 2.94 13.61
N GLY A 320 7.58 2.34 13.57
CA GLY A 320 8.06 1.57 12.43
C GLY A 320 8.34 2.43 11.19
N VAL A 321 8.74 3.67 11.40
CA VAL A 321 9.27 4.56 10.36
C VAL A 321 10.76 4.25 10.22
N ASN A 322 11.12 3.48 9.17
CA ASN A 322 12.50 3.01 8.89
C ASN A 322 12.96 3.49 7.52
#